data_a69994ce16038860efd979c3e0527cf0
#
_entry.id   a69994ce16038860efd979c3e0527cf0
#
_cell.length_a   1.000
_cell.length_b   1.000
_cell.length_c   1.000
_cell.angle_alpha   90.00
_cell.angle_beta   90.00
_cell.angle_gamma   90.00
#
_symmetry.space_group_name_H-M   'P 1'
#
loop_
_entity.id
_entity.type
_entity.pdbx_description
1 polymer ?
#
loop_
_entity_poly.entity_id
_entity_poly.type
_entity_poly.pdbx_seq_one_letter_code
_entity_poly.pdbx_strand_id
1 'polypeptide(L)'
;RQVAFNIMYGGTDPSISDSDAHEIYFPDETPMKCLCLWGTDPSYSCPGMGGGAVAELRARGVKTVVIDPRMTPDAAKATVWLPIRPGTDVALQLCWVRYILEHKLYNAAFVMKWTNLPYLVNTRTGECWRAAKSTQKGVPDTFMVWDQKTNRPQPLPYPWDDALDPALEGNWEWDGVDYKTGYQLLKERSAPYTL
;
A
#
# COMPACT_ATOMS: atom_id res chain seq x y z
N ARG A 1 14.84 -8.64 8.14
CA ARG A 1 14.40 -7.29 7.72
C ARG A 1 15.42 -6.69 6.76
N GLN A 2 16.67 -6.51 7.19
CA GLN A 2 17.75 -5.91 6.39
C GLN A 2 18.03 -6.68 5.07
N VAL A 3 17.98 -8.01 5.08
CA VAL A 3 18.14 -8.84 3.88
C VAL A 3 17.00 -8.59 2.88
N ALA A 4 15.76 -8.51 3.37
CA ALA A 4 14.60 -8.23 2.52
C ALA A 4 14.71 -6.84 1.86
N PHE A 5 15.14 -5.82 2.60
CA PHE A 5 15.38 -4.47 2.07
C PHE A 5 16.47 -4.47 1.00
N ASN A 6 17.59 -5.15 1.24
CA ASN A 6 18.67 -5.25 0.25
C ASN A 6 18.21 -5.94 -1.04
N ILE A 7 17.35 -6.96 -0.94
CA ILE A 7 16.80 -7.67 -2.10
C ILE A 7 15.80 -6.79 -2.86
N MET A 8 14.90 -6.09 -2.14
CA MET A 8 13.81 -5.33 -2.76
C MET A 8 14.23 -3.96 -3.28
N TYR A 9 15.11 -3.28 -2.56
CA TYR A 9 15.45 -1.88 -2.82
C TYR A 9 16.92 -1.65 -3.19
N GLY A 10 17.75 -2.70 -3.10
CA GLY A 10 19.17 -2.63 -3.48
C GLY A 10 20.04 -1.75 -2.57
N GLY A 11 19.57 -1.46 -1.39
CA GLY A 11 20.25 -0.57 -0.43
C GLY A 11 20.21 -1.06 1.00
N THR A 12 20.95 -0.40 1.87
CA THR A 12 20.85 -0.59 3.32
C THR A 12 19.47 -0.15 3.81
N ASP A 13 18.95 -0.82 4.83
CA ASP A 13 17.70 -0.49 5.50
C ASP A 13 17.66 1.02 5.81
N PRO A 14 16.88 1.82 5.08
CA PRO A 14 16.59 3.14 5.58
C PRO A 14 15.87 2.92 6.90
N SER A 15 16.34 3.53 7.93
CA SER A 15 15.76 3.42 9.26
C SER A 15 14.32 3.95 9.22
N ILE A 16 13.36 3.10 8.84
CA ILE A 16 11.93 3.47 8.79
C ILE A 16 11.48 3.97 10.16
N SER A 17 12.13 3.47 11.22
CA SER A 17 11.94 4.00 12.56
C SER A 17 12.33 5.48 12.73
N ASP A 18 13.24 5.99 11.93
CA ASP A 18 13.62 7.40 11.99
C ASP A 18 12.66 8.28 11.20
N SER A 19 12.02 7.76 10.17
CA SER A 19 10.94 8.47 9.47
C SER A 19 9.67 8.55 10.32
N ASP A 20 9.39 7.53 11.14
CA ASP A 20 8.29 7.58 12.11
C ASP A 20 8.52 8.70 13.14
N ALA A 21 9.78 8.93 13.54
CA ALA A 21 10.14 10.01 14.43
C ALA A 21 9.95 11.39 13.78
N HIS A 22 10.19 11.52 12.48
CA HIS A 22 10.07 12.81 11.80
C HIS A 22 8.66 13.39 11.88
N GLU A 23 7.63 12.62 11.57
CA GLU A 23 6.23 13.06 11.65
C GLU A 23 5.80 13.36 13.09
N ILE A 24 6.42 12.71 14.07
CA ILE A 24 6.15 12.92 15.48
C ILE A 24 6.82 14.21 15.97
N TYR A 25 8.03 14.49 15.52
CA TYR A 25 8.80 15.67 15.91
C TYR A 25 8.45 16.91 15.10
N PHE A 26 7.91 16.75 13.88
CA PHE A 26 7.53 17.85 12.99
C PHE A 26 6.07 17.75 12.55
N PRO A 27 5.13 17.75 13.51
CA PRO A 27 3.70 17.50 13.24
C PRO A 27 3.03 18.60 12.43
N ASP A 28 3.62 19.78 12.35
CA ASP A 28 3.06 20.92 11.62
C ASP A 28 3.21 20.78 10.10
N GLU A 29 4.17 19.97 9.64
CA GLU A 29 4.38 19.71 8.20
C GLU A 29 3.38 18.69 7.66
N THR A 30 3.08 17.65 8.44
CA THR A 30 2.12 16.59 8.07
C THR A 30 1.34 16.13 9.30
N PRO A 31 0.21 16.78 9.62
CA PRO A 31 -0.53 16.43 10.83
C PRO A 31 -1.10 15.01 10.73
N MET A 32 -0.57 14.12 11.54
CA MET A 32 -1.07 12.76 11.67
C MET A 32 -2.48 12.76 12.25
N LYS A 33 -3.41 12.06 11.61
CA LYS A 33 -4.81 11.95 12.05
C LYS A 33 -5.10 10.63 12.76
N CYS A 34 -4.37 9.59 12.42
CA CYS A 34 -4.54 8.26 12.97
C CYS A 34 -3.20 7.52 12.97
N LEU A 35 -2.90 6.88 14.09
CA LEU A 35 -1.75 5.99 14.25
C LEU A 35 -2.25 4.56 14.37
N CYS A 36 -1.76 3.66 13.53
CA CYS A 36 -2.04 2.24 13.60
C CYS A 36 -0.80 1.48 14.08
N LEU A 37 -0.88 0.88 15.26
CA LEU A 37 0.15 0.00 15.82
C LEU A 37 -0.25 -1.44 15.55
N TRP A 38 0.47 -2.10 14.65
CA TRP A 38 0.18 -3.47 14.22
C TRP A 38 1.28 -4.44 14.67
N GLY A 39 0.96 -5.30 15.62
CA GLY A 39 1.90 -6.28 16.18
C GLY A 39 3.12 -5.65 16.82
N THR A 40 2.99 -4.42 17.31
CA THR A 40 4.07 -3.67 17.94
C THR A 40 3.56 -2.94 19.18
N ASP A 41 4.43 -2.82 20.17
CA ASP A 41 4.16 -2.11 21.44
C ASP A 41 5.35 -1.18 21.75
N PRO A 42 5.38 0.02 21.16
CA PRO A 42 6.45 0.98 21.37
C PRO A 42 6.62 1.41 22.82
N SER A 43 5.53 1.44 23.59
CA SER A 43 5.59 1.79 25.03
C SER A 43 6.39 0.78 25.84
N TYR A 44 6.50 -0.47 25.38
CA TYR A 44 7.30 -1.51 26.02
C TYR A 44 8.68 -1.68 25.36
N SER A 45 8.72 -1.79 24.03
CA SER A 45 9.93 -2.12 23.28
C SER A 45 10.92 -0.96 23.15
N CYS A 46 10.41 0.29 23.14
CA CYS A 46 11.21 1.50 23.02
C CYS A 46 10.57 2.67 23.80
N PRO A 47 10.52 2.59 25.14
CA PRO A 47 9.71 3.53 25.94
C PRO A 47 10.16 4.98 25.83
N GLY A 48 11.47 5.23 25.65
CA GLY A 48 12.01 6.59 25.57
C GLY A 48 11.61 7.34 24.30
N MET A 49 11.78 6.70 23.14
CA MET A 49 11.44 7.33 21.83
C MET A 49 10.04 6.96 21.40
N GLY A 50 9.79 5.70 21.08
CA GLY A 50 8.53 5.23 20.54
C GLY A 50 7.35 5.41 21.48
N GLY A 51 7.49 5.02 22.74
CA GLY A 51 6.43 5.16 23.75
C GLY A 51 6.11 6.61 24.08
N GLY A 52 7.14 7.46 24.22
CA GLY A 52 6.98 8.90 24.41
C GLY A 52 6.24 9.56 23.25
N ALA A 53 6.63 9.20 22.03
CA ALA A 53 6.00 9.67 20.81
C ALA A 53 4.52 9.29 20.69
N VAL A 54 4.18 8.02 20.97
CA VAL A 54 2.78 7.56 21.00
C VAL A 54 1.97 8.29 22.07
N ALA A 55 2.55 8.53 23.23
CA ALA A 55 1.89 9.28 24.31
C ALA A 55 1.60 10.74 23.90
N GLU A 56 2.55 11.38 23.23
CA GLU A 56 2.39 12.75 22.77
C GLU A 56 1.34 12.86 21.66
N LEU A 57 1.35 11.95 20.69
CA LEU A 57 0.33 11.90 19.63
C LEU A 57 -1.09 11.77 20.25
N ARG A 58 -1.25 10.92 21.25
CA ARG A 58 -2.51 10.80 21.99
C ARG A 58 -2.90 12.10 22.70
N ALA A 59 -1.93 12.76 23.32
CA ALA A 59 -2.17 14.05 23.99
C ALA A 59 -2.63 15.13 22.99
N ARG A 60 -2.19 15.06 21.74
CA ARG A 60 -2.65 15.93 20.64
C ARG A 60 -3.98 15.49 20.02
N GLY A 61 -4.60 14.43 20.53
CA GLY A 61 -5.90 13.93 20.04
C GLY A 61 -5.83 13.03 18.82
N VAL A 62 -4.64 12.55 18.44
CA VAL A 62 -4.48 11.57 17.36
C VAL A 62 -5.14 10.25 17.76
N LYS A 63 -6.02 9.75 16.91
CA LYS A 63 -6.67 8.46 17.15
C LYS A 63 -5.65 7.33 17.00
N THR A 64 -5.66 6.39 17.94
CA THR A 64 -4.77 5.22 17.89
C THR A 64 -5.59 3.94 17.72
N VAL A 65 -5.18 3.12 16.76
CA VAL A 65 -5.70 1.78 16.54
C VAL A 65 -4.58 0.80 16.87
N VAL A 66 -4.82 -0.13 17.77
CA VAL A 66 -3.84 -1.17 18.10
C VAL A 66 -4.38 -2.52 17.67
N ILE A 67 -3.59 -3.23 16.88
CA ILE A 67 -3.88 -4.59 16.40
C ILE A 67 -2.84 -5.52 17.01
N ASP A 68 -3.22 -6.16 18.09
CA ASP A 68 -2.36 -7.10 18.83
C ASP A 68 -3.25 -8.12 19.56
N PRO A 69 -2.91 -9.41 19.56
CA PRO A 69 -3.66 -10.42 20.32
C PRO A 69 -3.65 -10.17 21.82
N ARG A 70 -2.70 -9.41 22.32
CA ARG A 70 -2.53 -9.12 23.76
C ARG A 70 -3.00 -7.70 24.08
N MET A 71 -3.53 -7.54 25.28
CA MET A 71 -3.80 -6.22 25.85
C MET A 71 -2.48 -5.58 26.29
N THR A 72 -1.77 -4.97 25.32
CA THR A 72 -0.52 -4.25 25.61
C THR A 72 -0.79 -2.92 26.30
N PRO A 73 0.22 -2.25 26.91
CA PRO A 73 0.09 -0.89 27.42
C PRO A 73 -0.45 0.10 26.40
N ASP A 74 -0.05 -0.03 25.13
CA ASP A 74 -0.57 0.79 24.05
C ASP A 74 -2.00 0.41 23.67
N ALA A 75 -2.38 -0.86 23.67
CA ALA A 75 -3.73 -1.34 23.45
C ALA A 75 -4.70 -0.84 24.53
N ALA A 76 -4.27 -0.86 25.78
CA ALA A 76 -5.09 -0.40 26.92
C ALA A 76 -5.47 1.08 26.85
N LYS A 77 -4.72 1.88 26.10
CA LYS A 77 -4.95 3.33 25.90
C LYS A 77 -5.35 3.67 24.46
N ALA A 78 -5.56 2.70 23.62
CA ALA A 78 -5.94 2.90 22.23
C ALA A 78 -7.38 3.45 22.10
N THR A 79 -7.63 4.21 21.05
CA THR A 79 -9.00 4.57 20.67
C THR A 79 -9.80 3.32 20.26
N VAL A 80 -9.11 2.38 19.57
CA VAL A 80 -9.66 1.08 19.17
C VAL A 80 -8.59 0.03 19.37
N TRP A 81 -8.92 -1.04 20.05
CA TRP A 81 -8.10 -2.24 20.12
C TRP A 81 -8.79 -3.39 19.39
N LEU A 82 -8.07 -4.00 18.46
CA LEU A 82 -8.50 -5.18 17.72
C LEU A 82 -7.68 -6.40 18.17
N PRO A 83 -8.23 -7.26 19.05
CA PRO A 83 -7.57 -8.47 19.51
C PRO A 83 -7.56 -9.53 18.40
N ILE A 84 -6.67 -9.36 17.43
CA ILE A 84 -6.57 -10.24 16.29
C ILE A 84 -6.13 -11.64 16.70
N ARG A 85 -6.72 -12.68 16.10
CA ARG A 85 -6.22 -14.04 16.23
C ARG A 85 -4.88 -14.16 15.51
N PRO A 86 -3.82 -14.66 16.15
CA PRO A 86 -2.52 -14.85 15.49
C PRO A 86 -2.63 -15.64 14.18
N GLY A 87 -1.98 -15.18 13.13
CA GLY A 87 -2.00 -15.78 11.80
C GLY A 87 -3.17 -15.34 10.91
N THR A 88 -4.04 -14.40 11.36
CA THR A 88 -5.14 -13.88 10.55
C THR A 88 -4.93 -12.45 10.05
N ASP A 89 -3.70 -11.94 10.16
CA ASP A 89 -3.32 -10.58 9.74
C ASP A 89 -3.67 -10.30 8.28
N VAL A 90 -3.35 -11.23 7.39
CA VAL A 90 -3.64 -11.10 5.95
C VAL A 90 -5.15 -10.99 5.69
N ALA A 91 -5.96 -11.73 6.44
CA ALA A 91 -7.41 -11.65 6.29
C ALA A 91 -7.94 -10.26 6.66
N LEU A 92 -7.47 -9.69 7.77
CA LEU A 92 -7.82 -8.33 8.16
C LEU A 92 -7.33 -7.28 7.16
N GLN A 93 -6.10 -7.43 6.65
CA GLN A 93 -5.55 -6.55 5.61
C GLN A 93 -6.39 -6.58 4.33
N LEU A 94 -6.80 -7.77 3.88
CA LEU A 94 -7.65 -7.91 2.69
C LEU A 94 -9.05 -7.35 2.91
N CYS A 95 -9.62 -7.46 4.11
CA CYS A 95 -10.84 -6.76 4.50
C CYS A 95 -10.70 -5.24 4.35
N TRP A 96 -9.63 -4.67 4.85
CA TRP A 96 -9.38 -3.23 4.74
C TRP A 96 -9.15 -2.79 3.31
N VAL A 97 -8.35 -3.55 2.55
CA VAL A 97 -8.14 -3.30 1.11
C VAL A 97 -9.48 -3.30 0.39
N ARG A 98 -10.31 -4.33 0.60
CA ARG A 98 -11.64 -4.39 0.00
C ARG A 98 -12.48 -3.16 0.34
N TYR A 99 -12.57 -2.81 1.62
CA TYR A 99 -13.35 -1.66 2.07
C TYR A 99 -12.87 -0.36 1.40
N ILE A 100 -11.55 -0.15 1.35
CA ILE A 100 -10.93 1.01 0.69
C ILE A 100 -11.28 1.06 -0.80
N LEU A 101 -11.20 -0.08 -1.49
CA LEU A 101 -11.50 -0.16 -2.93
C LEU A 101 -12.99 0.05 -3.22
N GLU A 102 -13.88 -0.58 -2.47
CA GLU A 102 -15.33 -0.45 -2.64
C GLU A 102 -15.83 0.98 -2.40
N HIS A 103 -15.30 1.64 -1.38
CA HIS A 103 -15.69 3.01 -1.02
C HIS A 103 -14.81 4.07 -1.69
N LYS A 104 -13.86 3.68 -2.55
CA LYS A 104 -12.92 4.58 -3.25
C LYS A 104 -12.16 5.53 -2.30
N LEU A 105 -11.78 5.03 -1.12
CA LEU A 105 -11.08 5.77 -0.07
C LEU A 105 -9.57 5.81 -0.32
N TYR A 106 -9.15 6.11 -1.52
CA TYR A 106 -7.75 6.21 -1.91
C TYR A 106 -7.50 7.44 -2.79
N ASN A 107 -6.26 7.89 -2.84
CA ASN A 107 -5.87 8.95 -3.77
C ASN A 107 -5.71 8.35 -5.17
N ALA A 108 -6.68 8.60 -6.06
CA ALA A 108 -6.71 8.04 -7.40
C ALA A 108 -5.48 8.46 -8.24
N ALA A 109 -5.04 9.72 -8.11
CA ALA A 109 -3.86 10.21 -8.82
C ALA A 109 -2.58 9.50 -8.37
N PHE A 110 -2.44 9.25 -7.06
CA PHE A 110 -1.33 8.48 -6.51
C PHE A 110 -1.37 7.04 -7.01
N VAL A 111 -2.52 6.38 -6.89
CA VAL A 111 -2.70 4.99 -7.30
C VAL A 111 -2.36 4.82 -8.77
N MET A 112 -2.81 5.73 -9.61
CA MET A 112 -2.56 5.69 -11.04
C MET A 112 -1.09 5.87 -11.40
N LYS A 113 -0.39 6.81 -10.75
CA LYS A 113 1.00 7.18 -11.09
C LYS A 113 2.06 6.35 -10.39
N TRP A 114 1.80 5.90 -9.15
CA TRP A 114 2.84 5.37 -8.27
C TRP A 114 2.65 3.91 -7.88
N THR A 115 1.65 3.24 -8.45
CA THR A 115 1.41 1.82 -8.21
C THR A 115 1.32 1.04 -9.51
N ASN A 116 1.40 -0.28 -9.41
CA ASN A 116 1.19 -1.20 -10.55
C ASN A 116 -0.29 -1.55 -10.78
N LEU A 117 -1.21 -0.90 -10.09
CA LEU A 117 -2.63 -1.21 -10.19
C LEU A 117 -3.24 -0.97 -11.58
N PRO A 118 -2.81 0.04 -12.39
CA PRO A 118 -3.31 0.21 -13.75
C PRO A 118 -2.67 -0.75 -14.76
N TYR A 119 -1.62 -1.52 -14.40
CA TYR A 119 -0.96 -2.41 -15.35
C TYR A 119 -1.85 -3.56 -15.76
N LEU A 120 -1.78 -3.91 -17.06
CA LEU A 120 -2.46 -5.07 -17.60
C LEU A 120 -1.76 -6.36 -17.17
N VAL A 121 -2.52 -7.26 -16.59
CA VAL A 121 -2.07 -8.57 -16.13
C VAL A 121 -2.74 -9.64 -16.99
N ASN A 122 -1.94 -10.54 -17.54
CA ASN A 122 -2.45 -11.71 -18.24
C ASN A 122 -3.14 -12.64 -17.22
N THR A 123 -4.42 -12.89 -17.41
CA THR A 123 -5.22 -13.65 -16.45
C THR A 123 -4.83 -15.13 -16.36
N ARG A 124 -4.19 -15.66 -17.43
CA ARG A 124 -3.75 -17.06 -17.49
C ARG A 124 -2.42 -17.28 -16.79
N THR A 125 -1.46 -16.36 -16.97
CA THR A 125 -0.11 -16.50 -16.37
C THR A 125 0.02 -15.78 -15.03
N GLY A 126 -0.81 -14.77 -14.76
CA GLY A 126 -0.70 -13.89 -13.60
C GLY A 126 0.42 -12.85 -13.70
N GLU A 127 1.06 -12.72 -14.86
CA GLU A 127 2.16 -11.79 -15.07
C GLU A 127 1.68 -10.46 -15.67
N CYS A 128 2.29 -9.36 -15.23
CA CYS A 128 2.06 -8.06 -15.85
C CYS A 128 2.60 -8.06 -17.29
N TRP A 129 1.82 -7.50 -18.22
CA TRP A 129 2.22 -7.38 -19.61
C TRP A 129 3.32 -6.33 -19.75
N ARG A 130 4.53 -6.82 -19.97
CA ARG A 130 5.72 -5.99 -20.14
C ARG A 130 5.88 -5.61 -21.62
N ALA A 131 5.86 -4.30 -21.94
CA ALA A 131 6.11 -3.80 -23.27
C ALA A 131 7.60 -3.83 -23.62
N ALA A 132 8.46 -3.38 -22.70
CA ALA A 132 9.91 -3.37 -22.89
C ALA A 132 10.63 -3.53 -21.54
N LYS A 133 11.77 -4.21 -21.59
CA LYS A 133 12.70 -4.31 -20.45
C LYS A 133 13.66 -3.13 -20.52
N SER A 134 13.80 -2.42 -19.39
CA SER A 134 14.77 -1.33 -19.32
C SER A 134 16.21 -1.84 -19.36
N THR A 135 17.04 -1.19 -20.16
CA THR A 135 18.49 -1.43 -20.22
C THR A 135 19.27 -0.42 -19.43
N GLN A 136 18.61 0.63 -18.92
CA GLN A 136 19.24 1.70 -18.17
C GLN A 136 19.09 1.46 -16.66
N LYS A 137 20.19 1.63 -15.92
CA LYS A 137 20.17 1.51 -14.45
C LYS A 137 19.29 2.62 -13.85
N GLY A 138 18.34 2.21 -13.00
CA GLY A 138 17.43 3.14 -12.33
C GLY A 138 16.19 3.54 -13.14
N VAL A 139 16.04 3.06 -14.37
CA VAL A 139 14.82 3.22 -15.17
C VAL A 139 14.02 1.94 -15.09
N PRO A 140 12.74 1.98 -14.67
CA PRO A 140 11.90 0.79 -14.59
C PRO A 140 11.55 0.22 -15.96
N ASP A 141 11.17 -1.05 -15.98
CA ASP A 141 10.59 -1.67 -17.18
C ASP A 141 9.29 -0.96 -17.58
N THR A 142 9.03 -0.92 -18.87
CA THR A 142 7.77 -0.37 -19.40
C THR A 142 6.70 -1.45 -19.42
N PHE A 143 5.55 -1.15 -18.82
CA PHE A 143 4.40 -2.04 -18.77
C PHE A 143 3.25 -1.51 -19.60
N MET A 144 2.37 -2.40 -20.04
CA MET A 144 1.17 -2.05 -20.79
C MET A 144 0.04 -1.65 -19.84
N VAL A 145 -0.68 -0.63 -20.26
CA VAL A 145 -1.94 -0.17 -19.66
C VAL A 145 -3.02 -0.11 -20.73
N TRP A 146 -4.28 -0.13 -20.33
CA TRP A 146 -5.38 0.13 -21.26
C TRP A 146 -5.64 1.62 -21.33
N ASP A 147 -5.40 2.23 -22.47
CA ASP A 147 -5.66 3.64 -22.66
C ASP A 147 -7.13 3.86 -23.07
N GLN A 148 -7.87 4.62 -22.27
CA GLN A 148 -9.29 4.89 -22.48
C GLN A 148 -9.55 5.81 -23.67
N LYS A 149 -8.58 6.68 -24.01
CA LYS A 149 -8.72 7.60 -25.15
C LYS A 149 -8.69 6.86 -26.49
N THR A 150 -7.76 5.92 -26.63
CA THR A 150 -7.59 5.15 -27.87
C THR A 150 -8.33 3.82 -27.87
N ASN A 151 -8.84 3.40 -26.69
CA ASN A 151 -9.46 2.10 -26.45
C ASN A 151 -8.56 0.93 -26.89
N ARG A 152 -7.29 1.02 -26.56
CA ARG A 152 -6.26 0.02 -26.92
C ARG A 152 -5.19 -0.08 -25.81
N PRO A 153 -4.47 -1.23 -25.74
CA PRO A 153 -3.31 -1.31 -24.88
C PRO A 153 -2.19 -0.39 -25.39
N GLN A 154 -1.61 0.37 -24.49
CA GLN A 154 -0.50 1.29 -24.76
C GLN A 154 0.63 1.07 -23.76
N PRO A 155 1.90 1.23 -24.16
CA PRO A 155 2.99 1.22 -23.22
C PRO A 155 2.94 2.48 -22.35
N LEU A 156 3.03 2.31 -21.03
CA LEU A 156 3.09 3.41 -20.08
C LEU A 156 4.52 3.95 -20.02
N PRO A 157 4.77 5.19 -20.47
CA PRO A 157 6.12 5.76 -20.47
C PRO A 157 6.61 6.08 -19.06
N TYR A 158 7.92 6.11 -18.89
CA TYR A 158 8.56 6.62 -17.69
C TYR A 158 9.56 7.73 -18.10
N PRO A 159 9.48 8.92 -17.52
CA PRO A 159 8.48 9.39 -16.56
C PRO A 159 7.06 9.40 -17.11
N TRP A 160 6.06 9.49 -16.21
CA TRP A 160 4.64 9.51 -16.57
C TRP A 160 4.33 10.59 -17.61
N ASP A 161 3.57 10.22 -18.63
CA ASP A 161 3.08 11.12 -19.65
C ASP A 161 1.56 11.30 -19.51
N ASP A 162 1.10 12.54 -19.34
CA ASP A 162 -0.32 12.87 -19.20
C ASP A 162 -1.08 12.75 -20.55
N ALA A 163 -0.41 12.40 -21.64
CA ALA A 163 -1.05 12.12 -22.93
C ALA A 163 -1.95 10.88 -22.89
N LEU A 164 -1.61 9.88 -22.07
CA LEU A 164 -2.42 8.68 -21.86
C LEU A 164 -3.49 8.90 -20.79
N ASP A 165 -4.58 8.11 -20.92
CA ASP A 165 -5.65 8.01 -19.92
C ASP A 165 -5.82 6.52 -19.51
N PRO A 166 -4.93 5.98 -18.67
CA PRO A 166 -4.98 4.58 -18.30
C PRO A 166 -6.23 4.23 -17.51
N ALA A 167 -6.87 3.13 -17.89
CA ALA A 167 -7.97 2.57 -17.10
C ALA A 167 -7.42 1.98 -15.79
N LEU A 168 -8.06 2.32 -14.67
CA LEU A 168 -7.73 1.70 -13.39
C LEU A 168 -8.49 0.38 -13.20
N GLU A 169 -9.73 0.29 -13.63
CA GLU A 169 -10.60 -0.87 -13.46
C GLU A 169 -11.04 -1.39 -14.83
N GLY A 170 -11.00 -2.70 -15.03
CA GLY A 170 -11.53 -3.32 -16.24
C GLY A 170 -10.86 -4.64 -16.63
N ASN A 171 -11.44 -5.24 -17.66
CA ASN A 171 -10.99 -6.47 -18.30
C ASN A 171 -11.19 -6.37 -19.82
N TRP A 172 -10.21 -6.84 -20.57
CA TRP A 172 -10.20 -6.79 -22.03
C TRP A 172 -9.58 -8.05 -22.62
N GLU A 173 -10.06 -8.43 -23.79
CA GLU A 173 -9.41 -9.42 -24.62
C GLU A 173 -8.54 -8.70 -25.68
N TRP A 174 -7.31 -9.13 -25.85
CA TRP A 174 -6.40 -8.64 -26.86
C TRP A 174 -5.55 -9.78 -27.41
N ASP A 175 -5.56 -9.96 -28.73
CA ASP A 175 -4.87 -11.04 -29.45
C ASP A 175 -5.17 -12.45 -28.87
N GLY A 176 -6.42 -12.70 -28.48
CA GLY A 176 -6.85 -13.99 -27.92
C GLY A 176 -6.38 -14.24 -26.49
N VAL A 177 -5.95 -13.20 -25.78
CA VAL A 177 -5.53 -13.25 -24.38
C VAL A 177 -6.39 -12.30 -23.55
N ASP A 178 -6.86 -12.82 -22.42
CA ASP A 178 -7.62 -12.02 -21.45
C ASP A 178 -6.69 -11.27 -20.51
N TYR A 179 -6.90 -9.97 -20.41
CA TYR A 179 -6.17 -9.07 -19.53
C TYR A 179 -7.10 -8.40 -18.54
N LYS A 180 -6.64 -8.24 -17.31
CA LYS A 180 -7.27 -7.41 -16.28
C LYS A 180 -6.26 -6.43 -15.73
N THR A 181 -6.73 -5.29 -15.24
CA THR A 181 -5.85 -4.42 -14.46
C THR A 181 -5.49 -5.07 -13.13
N GLY A 182 -4.33 -4.72 -12.58
CA GLY A 182 -3.94 -5.13 -11.24
C GLY A 182 -4.99 -4.74 -10.19
N TYR A 183 -5.63 -3.57 -10.37
CA TYR A 183 -6.73 -3.12 -9.53
C TYR A 183 -7.93 -4.08 -9.59
N GLN A 184 -8.37 -4.46 -10.80
CA GLN A 184 -9.49 -5.38 -10.97
C GLN A 184 -9.22 -6.72 -10.30
N LEU A 185 -8.00 -7.26 -10.47
CA LEU A 185 -7.59 -8.50 -9.81
C LEU A 185 -7.57 -8.38 -8.29
N LEU A 186 -7.07 -7.28 -7.75
CA LEU A 186 -7.06 -7.04 -6.32
C LEU A 186 -8.47 -6.94 -5.75
N LYS A 187 -9.37 -6.25 -6.45
CA LYS A 187 -10.79 -6.14 -6.10
C LYS A 187 -11.47 -7.50 -6.07
N GLU A 188 -11.26 -8.33 -7.10
CA GLU A 188 -11.82 -9.68 -7.18
C GLU A 188 -11.26 -10.61 -6.08
N ARG A 189 -9.95 -10.57 -5.84
CA ARG A 189 -9.29 -11.39 -4.83
C ARG A 189 -9.65 -10.99 -3.40
N SER A 190 -9.91 -9.72 -3.16
CA SER A 190 -10.34 -9.23 -1.85
C SER A 190 -11.85 -9.43 -1.61
N ALA A 191 -12.64 -9.71 -2.63
CA ALA A 191 -14.11 -9.85 -2.53
C ALA A 191 -14.62 -10.83 -1.47
N PRO A 192 -13.99 -11.99 -1.19
CA PRO A 192 -14.44 -12.91 -0.14
C PRO A 192 -14.24 -12.37 1.30
N TYR A 193 -13.42 -11.35 1.49
CA TYR A 193 -13.07 -10.83 2.82
C TYR A 193 -14.03 -9.69 3.18
N THR A 194 -15.04 -10.00 3.98
CA THR A 194 -16.02 -9.03 4.49
C THR A 194 -15.75 -8.70 5.95
N LEU A 195 -16.06 -7.49 6.39
CA LEU A 195 -16.14 -7.10 7.79
C LEU A 195 -17.38 -7.72 8.45
#